data_40da95869da94c4582d12b225568f35a
#
_entry.id   40da95869da94c4582d12b225568f35a
#
_cell.length_a   1.000
_cell.length_b   1.000
_cell.length_c   1.000
_cell.angle_alpha   90.00
_cell.angle_beta   90.00
_cell.angle_gamma   90.00
#
_symmetry.space_group_name_H-M   'P 1'
#
loop_
_entity.id
_entity.type
_entity.pdbx_description
1 polymer ?
#
loop_
_entity_poly.entity_id
_entity_poly.type
_entity_poly.pdbx_seq_one_letter_code
_entity_poly.pdbx_strand_id
1 'polypeptide(L)'
;MTDGLRFTAPVTFLVGENGSGKSTLVEALAEGFGLDSWGGSHDWRYASHRPKSVLGKRIRFDAAPRGRRMLGSWSARKGFFLRAETALDALDREGFAPDSVSHGEGFLAAFRGKFLQPGLYVMDEPEAALSFTSCLELLGHIDQLVSNGGQVICATHSPLLTALPGADIIEVGDHGLRRVPWDELALVDHWRRYLADPASYLRHVLD
;
A
#
# COMPACT_ATOMS: atom_id res chain seq x y z
N MET A 1 2.38 12.49 -25.95
CA MET A 1 1.40 12.24 -24.87
C MET A 1 2.06 11.26 -23.95
N THR A 2 2.36 11.62 -22.72
CA THR A 2 2.83 10.67 -21.72
C THR A 2 1.61 9.89 -21.26
N ASP A 3 1.55 8.62 -21.61
CA ASP A 3 0.52 7.73 -21.08
C ASP A 3 0.65 7.67 -19.56
N GLY A 4 -0.43 8.01 -18.86
CA GLY A 4 -0.46 7.95 -17.39
C GLY A 4 -0.33 6.51 -16.88
N LEU A 5 0.03 6.37 -15.59
CA LEU A 5 0.05 5.07 -14.93
C LEU A 5 -1.38 4.53 -14.78
N ARG A 6 -1.62 3.30 -15.22
CA ARG A 6 -2.93 2.64 -15.14
C ARG A 6 -2.90 1.53 -14.09
N PHE A 7 -3.86 1.56 -13.19
CA PHE A 7 -4.10 0.51 -12.20
C PHE A 7 -5.32 -0.31 -12.64
N THR A 8 -5.06 -1.42 -13.33
CA THR A 8 -6.12 -2.27 -13.95
C THR A 8 -6.57 -3.40 -13.05
N ALA A 9 -5.68 -3.92 -12.22
CA ALA A 9 -5.99 -4.93 -11.21
C ALA A 9 -6.61 -4.29 -9.95
N PRO A 10 -7.43 -5.05 -9.20
CA PRO A 10 -7.96 -4.59 -7.91
C PRO A 10 -6.85 -4.32 -6.88
N VAL A 11 -5.75 -5.08 -6.95
CA VAL A 11 -4.56 -4.89 -6.13
C VAL A 11 -3.36 -4.61 -7.03
N THR A 12 -2.58 -3.60 -6.68
CA THR A 12 -1.29 -3.32 -7.32
C THR A 12 -0.22 -3.14 -6.24
N PHE A 13 0.84 -3.93 -6.32
CA PHE A 13 2.02 -3.76 -5.49
C PHE A 13 3.08 -2.93 -6.20
N LEU A 14 3.65 -1.98 -5.49
CA LEU A 14 4.84 -1.21 -5.89
C LEU A 14 6.03 -1.79 -5.15
N VAL A 15 7.00 -2.33 -5.87
CA VAL A 15 8.15 -3.04 -5.31
C VAL A 15 9.44 -2.41 -5.81
N GLY A 16 10.47 -2.36 -4.99
CA GLY A 16 11.78 -1.81 -5.37
C GLY A 16 12.63 -1.56 -4.13
N GLU A 17 13.89 -1.23 -4.34
CA GLU A 17 14.85 -0.97 -3.26
C GLU A 17 14.49 0.28 -2.44
N ASN A 18 15.12 0.41 -1.26
CA ASN A 18 15.01 1.62 -0.46
C ASN A 18 15.51 2.83 -1.27
N GLY A 19 14.76 3.94 -1.19
CA GLY A 19 15.07 5.14 -1.96
C GLY A 19 14.60 5.14 -3.41
N SER A 20 13.99 4.08 -3.95
CA SER A 20 13.47 4.02 -5.32
C SER A 20 12.26 4.94 -5.59
N GLY A 21 11.70 5.54 -4.54
CA GLY A 21 10.57 6.49 -4.66
C GLY A 21 9.18 5.87 -4.47
N LYS A 22 9.06 4.62 -4.03
CA LYS A 22 7.75 3.95 -3.76
C LYS A 22 6.88 4.75 -2.80
N SER A 23 7.44 5.07 -1.61
CA SER A 23 6.72 5.82 -0.56
C SER A 23 6.30 7.20 -1.06
N THR A 24 7.18 7.91 -1.80
CA THR A 24 6.83 9.19 -2.44
C THR A 24 5.68 9.06 -3.43
N LEU A 25 5.65 7.96 -4.19
CA LEU A 25 4.58 7.72 -5.16
C LEU A 25 3.26 7.40 -4.47
N VAL A 26 3.25 6.51 -3.47
CA VAL A 26 2.01 6.17 -2.75
C VAL A 26 1.47 7.36 -1.95
N GLU A 27 2.34 8.15 -1.30
CA GLU A 27 1.96 9.39 -0.64
C GLU A 27 1.32 10.37 -1.61
N ALA A 28 1.94 10.59 -2.77
CA ALA A 28 1.40 11.48 -3.78
C ALA A 28 0.07 10.99 -4.37
N LEU A 29 -0.12 9.68 -4.53
CA LEU A 29 -1.39 9.07 -4.93
C LEU A 29 -2.47 9.31 -3.86
N ALA A 30 -2.15 9.08 -2.59
CA ALA A 30 -3.05 9.35 -1.48
C ALA A 30 -3.49 10.82 -1.45
N GLU A 31 -2.53 11.75 -1.48
CA GLU A 31 -2.79 13.20 -1.52
C GLU A 31 -3.62 13.64 -2.74
N GLY A 32 -3.28 13.12 -3.92
CA GLY A 32 -4.01 13.41 -5.15
C GLY A 32 -5.45 12.91 -5.12
N PHE A 33 -5.69 11.77 -4.49
CA PHE A 33 -7.02 11.23 -4.26
C PHE A 33 -7.78 12.01 -3.17
N GLY A 34 -7.09 12.64 -2.23
CA GLY A 34 -7.66 13.44 -1.14
C GLY A 34 -7.62 12.75 0.21
N LEU A 35 -6.79 11.72 0.38
CA LEU A 35 -6.52 11.11 1.67
C LEU A 35 -5.50 11.94 2.46
N ASP A 36 -5.43 11.75 3.78
CA ASP A 36 -4.43 12.41 4.61
C ASP A 36 -3.04 11.84 4.34
N SER A 37 -2.06 12.68 4.04
CA SER A 37 -0.67 12.30 3.75
C SER A 37 0.08 11.69 4.96
N TRP A 38 -0.46 11.83 6.17
CA TRP A 38 0.08 11.22 7.40
C TRP A 38 -0.57 9.88 7.76
N GLY A 39 -1.44 9.41 6.91
CA GLY A 39 -2.28 8.27 7.17
C GLY A 39 -3.66 8.70 7.68
N GLY A 40 -4.67 8.04 7.16
CA GLY A 40 -6.06 8.33 7.50
C GLY A 40 -6.97 8.44 6.29
N SER A 41 -8.24 8.68 6.59
CA SER A 41 -9.30 8.87 5.61
C SER A 41 -9.40 10.31 5.13
N HIS A 42 -10.35 10.58 4.25
CA HIS A 42 -10.68 11.93 3.76
C HIS A 42 -11.53 12.73 4.77
N ASP A 43 -11.45 12.51 6.05
CA ASP A 43 -12.22 13.33 7.01
C ASP A 43 -11.47 14.66 7.28
N TRP A 44 -12.04 15.77 6.81
CA TRP A 44 -11.49 17.11 6.99
C TRP A 44 -11.26 17.49 8.48
N ARG A 45 -11.96 16.85 9.40
CA ARG A 45 -11.83 17.07 10.85
C ARG A 45 -10.50 16.59 11.39
N TYR A 46 -9.86 15.65 10.69
CA TYR A 46 -8.59 15.03 11.10
C TYR A 46 -7.47 15.28 10.10
N ALA A 47 -7.78 15.97 8.98
CA ALA A 47 -6.79 16.25 7.95
C ALA A 47 -5.60 17.02 8.52
N SER A 48 -4.40 16.54 8.25
CA SER A 48 -3.19 17.27 8.57
C SER A 48 -3.19 18.60 7.81
N HIS A 49 -2.87 19.71 8.48
CA HIS A 49 -2.77 21.02 7.84
C HIS A 49 -1.50 21.17 6.98
N ARG A 50 -0.86 20.04 6.63
CA ARG A 50 0.34 20.07 5.80
C ARG A 50 0.03 20.37 4.35
N PRO A 51 0.86 21.18 3.68
CA PRO A 51 0.73 21.41 2.26
C PRO A 51 1.03 20.11 1.51
N LYS A 52 0.16 19.76 0.54
CA LYS A 52 0.41 18.62 -0.36
C LYS A 52 1.77 18.74 -1.02
N SER A 53 2.40 17.61 -1.27
CA SER A 53 3.63 17.49 -2.04
C SER A 53 3.48 18.08 -3.45
N VAL A 54 4.58 18.41 -4.10
CA VAL A 54 4.56 18.92 -5.48
C VAL A 54 3.95 17.88 -6.42
N LEU A 55 4.26 16.60 -6.21
CA LEU A 55 3.73 15.50 -7.01
C LEU A 55 2.24 15.29 -6.73
N GLY A 56 1.80 15.25 -5.47
CA GLY A 56 0.40 15.09 -5.09
C GLY A 56 -0.51 16.18 -5.64
N LYS A 57 -0.01 17.43 -5.77
CA LYS A 57 -0.75 18.53 -6.42
C LYS A 57 -0.95 18.33 -7.93
N ARG A 58 -0.05 17.59 -8.58
CA ARG A 58 -0.06 17.38 -10.04
C ARG A 58 -0.79 16.12 -10.46
N ILE A 59 -0.93 15.13 -9.58
CA ILE A 59 -1.65 13.89 -9.89
C ILE A 59 -3.11 14.21 -10.22
N ARG A 60 -3.59 13.59 -11.30
CA ARG A 60 -4.99 13.61 -11.71
C ARG A 60 -5.45 12.16 -11.87
N PHE A 61 -6.63 11.88 -11.32
CA PHE A 61 -7.24 10.57 -11.44
C PHE A 61 -8.28 10.60 -12.55
N ASP A 62 -8.16 9.64 -13.45
CA ASP A 62 -9.19 9.30 -14.40
C ASP A 62 -9.67 7.87 -14.10
N ALA A 63 -10.97 7.68 -13.96
CA ALA A 63 -11.52 6.40 -13.58
C ALA A 63 -12.25 5.72 -14.71
N ALA A 64 -11.92 4.44 -14.93
CA ALA A 64 -12.76 3.53 -15.69
C ALA A 64 -14.20 3.49 -15.12
N PRO A 65 -15.22 3.05 -15.90
CA PRO A 65 -16.61 3.06 -15.45
C PRO A 65 -16.86 2.45 -14.07
N ARG A 66 -16.14 1.37 -13.72
CA ARG A 66 -16.24 0.72 -12.41
C ARG A 66 -15.68 1.60 -11.27
N GLY A 67 -14.62 2.36 -11.52
CA GLY A 67 -13.98 3.25 -10.54
C GLY A 67 -14.67 4.62 -10.39
N ARG A 68 -15.62 5.00 -11.26
CA ARG A 68 -16.29 6.31 -11.19
C ARG A 68 -17.01 6.54 -9.87
N ARG A 69 -17.52 5.49 -9.23
CA ARG A 69 -18.17 5.58 -7.92
C ARG A 69 -17.19 5.98 -6.82
N MET A 70 -15.90 5.60 -6.95
CA MET A 70 -14.84 5.97 -5.99
C MET A 70 -14.42 7.44 -6.19
N LEU A 71 -14.49 7.95 -7.43
CA LEU A 71 -14.11 9.32 -7.77
C LEU A 71 -15.23 10.35 -7.58
N GLY A 72 -16.41 10.01 -7.12
CA GLY A 72 -17.54 10.90 -6.90
C GLY A 72 -17.20 12.36 -6.54
N SER A 73 -18.07 13.14 -5.97
CA SER A 73 -17.67 14.47 -5.48
C SER A 73 -16.51 14.33 -4.49
N TRP A 74 -15.64 15.32 -4.42
CA TRP A 74 -14.44 15.29 -3.53
C TRP A 74 -14.78 14.82 -2.10
N SER A 75 -15.91 15.32 -1.56
CA SER A 75 -16.40 14.97 -0.22
C SER A 75 -17.00 13.56 -0.09
N ALA A 76 -17.24 12.86 -1.20
CA ALA A 76 -17.80 11.51 -1.21
C ALA A 76 -16.75 10.42 -1.48
N ARG A 77 -15.49 10.80 -1.68
CA ARG A 77 -14.41 9.84 -1.91
C ARG A 77 -14.17 9.02 -0.64
N LYS A 78 -14.16 7.70 -0.82
CA LYS A 78 -13.91 6.76 0.26
C LYS A 78 -12.54 6.14 0.07
N GLY A 79 -11.84 5.94 1.16
CA GLY A 79 -10.53 5.31 1.15
C GLY A 79 -9.76 5.61 2.41
N PHE A 80 -8.56 5.08 2.47
CA PHE A 80 -7.64 5.25 3.58
C PHE A 80 -6.19 5.17 3.10
N PHE A 81 -5.34 6.03 3.62
CA PHE A 81 -3.90 5.90 3.48
C PHE A 81 -3.34 5.29 4.76
N LEU A 82 -2.76 4.13 4.63
CA LEU A 82 -2.11 3.40 5.70
C LEU A 82 -0.60 3.50 5.53
N ARG A 83 0.05 4.14 6.47
CA ARG A 83 1.49 4.25 6.53
C ARG A 83 1.98 3.56 7.80
N ALA A 84 2.89 2.58 7.69
CA ALA A 84 3.33 1.80 8.84
C ALA A 84 3.81 2.68 10.00
N GLU A 85 4.58 3.72 9.69
CA GLU A 85 5.15 4.66 10.68
C GLU A 85 4.10 5.43 11.48
N THR A 86 2.93 5.71 10.90
CA THR A 86 1.89 6.56 11.50
C THR A 86 0.54 5.86 11.65
N ALA A 87 0.49 4.56 11.35
CA ALA A 87 -0.76 3.80 11.29
C ALA A 87 -1.54 3.86 12.60
N LEU A 88 -0.87 3.66 13.73
CA LEU A 88 -1.52 3.68 15.04
C LEU A 88 -2.07 5.06 15.39
N ASP A 89 -1.28 6.12 15.16
CA ASP A 89 -1.73 7.50 15.41
C ASP A 89 -2.93 7.86 14.50
N ALA A 90 -2.93 7.38 13.26
CA ALA A 90 -4.03 7.59 12.34
C ALA A 90 -5.29 6.86 12.77
N LEU A 91 -5.15 5.63 13.24
CA LEU A 91 -6.25 4.81 13.74
C LEU A 91 -6.81 5.35 15.06
N ASP A 92 -5.94 5.79 15.97
CA ASP A 92 -6.34 6.43 17.24
C ASP A 92 -7.14 7.70 17.00
N ARG A 93 -6.63 8.59 16.13
CA ARG A 93 -7.34 9.82 15.73
C ARG A 93 -8.73 9.55 15.18
N GLU A 94 -8.94 8.41 14.54
CA GLU A 94 -10.22 8.02 13.98
C GLU A 94 -11.07 7.14 14.94
N GLY A 95 -10.63 7.00 16.22
CA GLY A 95 -11.37 6.30 17.27
C GLY A 95 -11.28 4.77 17.21
N PHE A 96 -10.21 4.24 16.60
CA PHE A 96 -9.96 2.80 16.44
C PHE A 96 -8.76 2.28 17.23
N ALA A 97 -8.28 3.02 18.24
CA ALA A 97 -7.24 2.52 19.12
C ALA A 97 -7.79 1.37 19.97
N PRO A 98 -7.29 0.15 19.82
CA PRO A 98 -7.65 -0.92 20.74
C PRO A 98 -6.90 -0.72 22.05
N ASP A 99 -7.62 -0.66 23.16
CA ASP A 99 -7.04 -0.71 24.49
C ASP A 99 -6.26 -2.03 24.65
N SER A 100 -4.94 -1.94 24.91
CA SER A 100 -4.08 -3.03 25.37
C SER A 100 -3.70 -4.18 24.40
N VAL A 101 -3.65 -4.00 23.09
CA VAL A 101 -3.13 -5.01 22.14
C VAL A 101 -1.78 -4.62 21.53
N SER A 102 -1.03 -5.61 21.04
CA SER A 102 0.23 -5.35 20.32
C SER A 102 -0.01 -4.49 19.07
N HIS A 103 1.00 -3.76 18.63
CA HIS A 103 0.93 -2.90 17.45
C HIS A 103 0.35 -3.60 16.22
N GLY A 104 0.78 -4.85 15.96
CA GLY A 104 0.31 -5.65 14.84
C GLY A 104 -1.15 -6.09 14.97
N GLU A 105 -1.58 -6.47 16.17
CA GLU A 105 -2.97 -6.89 16.44
C GLU A 105 -3.93 -5.70 16.36
N GLY A 106 -3.53 -4.54 16.88
CA GLY A 106 -4.30 -3.31 16.78
C GLY A 106 -4.51 -2.88 15.32
N PHE A 107 -3.47 -3.01 14.52
CA PHE A 107 -3.51 -2.76 13.09
C PHE A 107 -4.50 -3.67 12.36
N LEU A 108 -4.43 -5.00 12.55
CA LEU A 108 -5.34 -5.95 11.94
C LEU A 108 -6.78 -5.81 12.44
N ALA A 109 -6.98 -5.48 13.72
CA ALA A 109 -8.31 -5.24 14.29
C ALA A 109 -8.99 -4.02 13.63
N ALA A 110 -8.24 -2.93 13.43
CA ALA A 110 -8.73 -1.76 12.72
C ALA A 110 -9.04 -2.07 11.25
N PHE A 111 -8.21 -2.89 10.61
CA PHE A 111 -8.46 -3.36 9.24
C PHE A 111 -9.79 -4.10 9.13
N ARG A 112 -10.09 -5.01 10.07
CA ARG A 112 -11.35 -5.76 10.13
C ARG A 112 -12.58 -4.86 10.33
N GLY A 113 -12.45 -3.79 11.11
CA GLY A 113 -13.57 -2.92 11.46
C GLY A 113 -13.88 -1.83 10.42
N LYS A 114 -12.86 -1.30 9.74
CA LYS A 114 -12.97 -0.07 8.95
C LYS A 114 -12.90 -0.28 7.44
N PHE A 115 -12.13 -1.25 6.97
CA PHE A 115 -11.84 -1.39 5.54
C PHE A 115 -12.81 -2.37 4.84
N LEU A 116 -14.12 -2.14 5.00
CA LEU A 116 -15.16 -2.99 4.40
C LEU A 116 -15.89 -2.33 3.23
N GLN A 117 -15.63 -1.04 2.99
CA GLN A 117 -16.39 -0.28 1.99
C GLN A 117 -15.61 -0.15 0.67
N PRO A 118 -16.32 -0.08 -0.48
CA PRO A 118 -15.68 0.28 -1.73
C PRO A 118 -14.94 1.61 -1.63
N GLY A 119 -13.67 1.64 -2.01
CA GLY A 119 -12.81 2.84 -1.89
C GLY A 119 -11.40 2.58 -2.38
N LEU A 120 -10.57 3.64 -2.39
CA LEU A 120 -9.14 3.52 -2.66
C LEU A 120 -8.36 3.40 -1.36
N TYR A 121 -7.63 2.31 -1.24
CA TYR A 121 -6.77 2.04 -0.10
C TYR A 121 -5.32 2.05 -0.54
N VAL A 122 -4.59 3.00 -0.01
CA VAL A 122 -3.15 3.16 -0.29
C VAL A 122 -2.39 2.70 0.94
N MET A 123 -1.34 1.90 0.74
CA MET A 123 -0.55 1.35 1.84
C MET A 123 0.94 1.57 1.59
N ASP A 124 1.66 1.92 2.64
CA ASP A 124 3.12 2.09 2.62
C ASP A 124 3.74 1.19 3.68
N GLU A 125 4.39 0.13 3.22
CA GLU A 125 5.09 -0.89 4.00
C GLU A 125 4.26 -1.49 5.17
N PRO A 126 3.03 -1.94 4.92
CA PRO A 126 2.15 -2.43 5.99
C PRO A 126 2.74 -3.62 6.75
N GLU A 127 3.68 -4.35 6.16
CA GLU A 127 4.37 -5.49 6.76
C GLU A 127 5.38 -5.10 7.85
N ALA A 128 5.83 -3.84 7.92
CA ALA A 128 6.93 -3.44 8.81
C ALA A 128 6.67 -3.73 10.30
N ALA A 129 5.40 -3.77 10.73
CA ALA A 129 5.00 -4.09 12.09
C ALA A 129 4.34 -5.48 12.25
N LEU A 130 4.36 -6.32 11.19
CA LEU A 130 3.62 -7.58 11.14
C LEU A 130 4.54 -8.81 11.14
N SER A 131 4.11 -9.85 11.86
CA SER A 131 4.69 -11.18 11.75
C SER A 131 4.33 -11.84 10.41
N PHE A 132 5.00 -12.96 10.08
CA PHE A 132 4.66 -13.75 8.90
C PHE A 132 3.17 -14.13 8.87
N THR A 133 2.63 -14.64 9.98
CA THR A 133 1.22 -15.02 10.09
C THR A 133 0.30 -13.81 9.94
N SER A 134 0.64 -12.69 10.56
CA SER A 134 -0.12 -11.45 10.44
C SER A 134 -0.11 -10.88 9.02
N CYS A 135 0.98 -11.08 8.25
CA CYS A 135 1.01 -10.73 6.83
C CYS A 135 0.05 -11.62 6.01
N LEU A 136 -0.08 -12.92 6.33
CA LEU A 136 -1.07 -13.78 5.69
C LEU A 136 -2.52 -13.35 6.01
N GLU A 137 -2.77 -12.94 7.26
CA GLU A 137 -4.08 -12.39 7.65
C GLU A 137 -4.38 -11.08 6.90
N LEU A 138 -3.37 -10.20 6.74
CA LEU A 138 -3.51 -8.98 5.95
C LEU A 138 -3.89 -9.29 4.51
N LEU A 139 -3.29 -10.30 3.88
CA LEU A 139 -3.66 -10.73 2.53
C LEU A 139 -5.12 -11.17 2.44
N GLY A 140 -5.61 -11.93 3.43
CA GLY A 140 -7.02 -12.31 3.51
C GLY A 140 -7.95 -11.09 3.61
N HIS A 141 -7.55 -10.08 4.37
CA HIS A 141 -8.32 -8.82 4.46
C HIS A 141 -8.28 -8.00 3.18
N ILE A 142 -7.14 -7.94 2.49
CA ILE A 142 -7.02 -7.29 1.17
C ILE A 142 -7.93 -7.98 0.16
N ASP A 143 -7.94 -9.31 0.12
CA ASP A 143 -8.82 -10.09 -0.78
C ASP A 143 -10.31 -9.79 -0.50
N GLN A 144 -10.71 -9.80 0.77
CA GLN A 144 -12.07 -9.44 1.17
C GLN A 144 -12.43 -8.00 0.79
N LEU A 145 -11.51 -7.05 0.99
CA LEU A 145 -11.71 -5.65 0.64
C LEU A 145 -11.95 -5.46 -0.87
N VAL A 146 -11.15 -6.09 -1.71
CA VAL A 146 -11.31 -5.98 -3.17
C VAL A 146 -12.54 -6.72 -3.67
N SER A 147 -12.92 -7.83 -3.04
CA SER A 147 -14.16 -8.55 -3.29
C SER A 147 -15.39 -7.66 -3.00
N ASN A 148 -15.29 -6.74 -2.04
CA ASN A 148 -16.29 -5.73 -1.74
C ASN A 148 -16.21 -4.49 -2.66
N GLY A 149 -15.36 -4.51 -3.69
CA GLY A 149 -15.24 -3.42 -4.67
C GLY A 149 -14.24 -2.34 -4.30
N GLY A 150 -13.35 -2.59 -3.34
CA GLY A 150 -12.20 -1.74 -3.06
C GLY A 150 -11.10 -1.88 -4.10
N GLN A 151 -10.19 -0.91 -4.14
CA GLN A 151 -8.93 -0.97 -4.88
C GLN A 151 -7.78 -0.71 -3.93
N VAL A 152 -6.73 -1.51 -4.02
CA VAL A 152 -5.53 -1.40 -3.17
C VAL A 152 -4.32 -1.06 -4.02
N ILE A 153 -3.53 -0.07 -3.57
CA ILE A 153 -2.20 0.24 -4.07
C ILE A 153 -1.26 0.17 -2.87
N CYS A 154 -0.30 -0.75 -2.90
CA CYS A 154 0.55 -1.04 -1.75
C CYS A 154 2.02 -1.00 -2.14
N ALA A 155 2.79 -0.09 -1.53
CA ALA A 155 4.25 -0.15 -1.55
C ALA A 155 4.71 -1.17 -0.50
N THR A 156 5.58 -2.09 -0.90
CA THR A 156 6.03 -3.19 -0.03
C THR A 156 7.42 -3.71 -0.41
N HIS A 157 8.13 -4.25 0.58
CA HIS A 157 9.34 -5.05 0.43
C HIS A 157 9.09 -6.54 0.73
N SER A 158 7.84 -6.94 0.93
CA SER A 158 7.49 -8.31 1.30
C SER A 158 7.25 -9.20 0.07
N PRO A 159 8.07 -10.22 -0.18
CA PRO A 159 7.80 -11.21 -1.22
C PRO A 159 6.52 -12.01 -0.93
N LEU A 160 6.10 -12.06 0.35
CA LEU A 160 4.88 -12.71 0.78
C LEU A 160 3.64 -11.94 0.32
N LEU A 161 3.60 -10.62 0.55
CA LEU A 161 2.46 -9.80 0.14
C LEU A 161 2.30 -9.79 -1.37
N THR A 162 3.41 -9.69 -2.11
CA THR A 162 3.40 -9.67 -3.57
C THR A 162 2.91 -10.96 -4.22
N ALA A 163 2.84 -12.06 -3.46
CA ALA A 163 2.34 -13.35 -3.94
C ALA A 163 0.81 -13.45 -4.06
N LEU A 164 0.06 -12.36 -3.76
CA LEU A 164 -1.40 -12.36 -3.85
C LEU A 164 -1.86 -12.67 -5.30
N PRO A 165 -2.66 -13.72 -5.52
CA PRO A 165 -3.13 -14.06 -6.84
C PRO A 165 -3.95 -12.94 -7.50
N GLY A 166 -3.69 -12.67 -8.77
CA GLY A 166 -4.42 -11.66 -9.54
C GLY A 166 -4.01 -10.22 -9.26
N ALA A 167 -3.01 -9.99 -8.42
CA ALA A 167 -2.43 -8.67 -8.23
C ALA A 167 -1.49 -8.31 -9.39
N ASP A 168 -1.47 -7.01 -9.76
CA ASP A 168 -0.41 -6.44 -10.59
C ASP A 168 0.80 -6.11 -9.72
N ILE A 169 2.01 -6.31 -10.24
CA ILE A 169 3.25 -5.87 -9.61
C ILE A 169 3.94 -4.86 -10.52
N ILE A 170 4.28 -3.71 -9.96
CA ILE A 170 5.06 -2.67 -10.63
C ILE A 170 6.38 -2.52 -9.88
N GLU A 171 7.45 -2.90 -10.53
CA GLU A 171 8.81 -2.69 -10.02
C GLU A 171 9.21 -1.24 -10.26
N VAL A 172 9.73 -0.60 -9.21
CA VAL A 172 10.14 0.81 -9.18
C VAL A 172 11.65 0.87 -8.99
N GLY A 173 12.34 1.46 -9.93
CA GLY A 173 13.81 1.56 -9.92
C GLY A 173 14.35 2.58 -10.90
N ASP A 174 15.65 2.56 -11.16
CA ASP A 174 16.32 3.48 -12.10
C ASP A 174 15.79 3.35 -13.53
N HIS A 175 15.23 2.20 -13.88
CA HIS A 175 14.54 1.94 -15.14
C HIS A 175 13.14 2.59 -15.22
N GLY A 176 12.69 3.27 -14.17
CA GLY A 176 11.34 3.81 -14.03
C GLY A 176 10.37 2.78 -13.46
N LEU A 177 9.17 2.69 -14.03
CA LEU A 177 8.08 1.80 -13.59
C LEU A 177 7.90 0.66 -14.59
N ARG A 178 8.07 -0.59 -14.15
CA ARG A 178 7.98 -1.78 -15.00
C ARG A 178 7.00 -2.79 -14.39
N ARG A 179 6.02 -3.29 -15.16
CA ARG A 179 5.21 -4.43 -14.74
C ARG A 179 6.00 -5.72 -14.85
N VAL A 180 5.95 -6.52 -13.81
CA VAL A 180 6.72 -7.78 -13.69
C VAL A 180 5.80 -8.84 -13.11
N PRO A 181 5.78 -10.08 -13.64
CA PRO A 181 5.14 -11.20 -12.96
C PRO A 181 5.90 -11.54 -11.67
N TRP A 182 5.21 -12.13 -10.71
CA TRP A 182 5.76 -12.41 -9.38
C TRP A 182 7.03 -13.29 -9.41
N ASP A 183 7.06 -14.28 -10.29
CA ASP A 183 8.17 -15.23 -10.42
C ASP A 183 9.41 -14.63 -11.08
N GLU A 184 9.27 -13.51 -11.79
CA GLU A 184 10.34 -12.74 -12.40
C GLU A 184 10.81 -11.54 -11.54
N LEU A 185 10.17 -11.31 -10.38
CA LEU A 185 10.50 -10.20 -9.51
C LEU A 185 11.87 -10.42 -8.85
N ALA A 186 12.78 -9.45 -9.00
CA ALA A 186 14.13 -9.54 -8.44
C ALA A 186 14.13 -9.80 -6.92
N LEU A 187 13.22 -9.16 -6.18
CA LEU A 187 13.01 -9.39 -4.75
C LEU A 187 12.75 -10.88 -4.45
N VAL A 188 11.87 -11.53 -5.22
CA VAL A 188 11.50 -12.94 -5.03
C VAL A 188 12.68 -13.87 -5.36
N ASP A 189 13.43 -13.57 -6.43
CA ASP A 189 14.62 -14.33 -6.80
C ASP A 189 15.69 -14.26 -5.70
N HIS A 190 15.98 -13.09 -5.16
CA HIS A 190 16.91 -12.93 -4.03
C HIS A 190 16.47 -13.73 -2.81
N TRP A 191 15.21 -13.68 -2.42
CA TRP A 191 14.69 -14.43 -1.29
C TRP A 191 14.78 -15.95 -1.53
N ARG A 192 14.42 -16.45 -2.71
CA ARG A 192 14.55 -17.87 -3.05
C ARG A 192 15.98 -18.37 -2.94
N ARG A 193 16.93 -17.63 -3.52
CA ARG A 193 18.34 -18.00 -3.47
C ARG A 193 18.90 -17.93 -2.05
N TYR A 194 18.59 -16.89 -1.32
CA TYR A 194 19.02 -16.74 0.06
C TYR A 194 18.50 -17.89 0.94
N LEU A 195 17.23 -18.23 0.86
CA LEU A 195 16.64 -19.31 1.65
C LEU A 195 17.17 -20.70 1.23
N ALA A 196 17.52 -20.89 -0.03
CA ALA A 196 18.12 -22.14 -0.52
C ALA A 196 19.58 -22.31 -0.07
N ASP A 197 20.37 -21.23 -0.07
CA ASP A 197 21.78 -21.24 0.32
C ASP A 197 22.18 -19.89 0.95
N PRO A 198 21.91 -19.68 2.26
CA PRO A 198 22.29 -18.44 2.96
C PRO A 198 23.81 -18.17 2.93
N ALA A 199 24.64 -19.23 2.95
CA ALA A 199 26.07 -19.08 2.98
C ALA A 199 26.62 -18.40 1.72
N SER A 200 25.99 -18.61 0.56
CA SER A 200 26.39 -17.96 -0.70
C SER A 200 26.27 -16.43 -0.66
N TYR A 201 25.34 -15.90 0.12
CA TYR A 201 25.16 -14.45 0.33
C TYR A 201 26.05 -13.93 1.45
N LEU A 202 26.07 -14.65 2.59
CA LEU A 202 26.76 -14.19 3.81
C LEU A 202 28.27 -14.10 3.64
N ARG A 203 28.88 -14.96 2.81
CA ARG A 203 30.33 -14.90 2.51
C ARG A 203 30.77 -13.54 1.92
N HIS A 204 29.90 -12.75 1.35
CA HIS A 204 30.20 -11.43 0.80
C HIS A 204 29.97 -10.28 1.80
N VAL A 205 29.46 -10.59 2.97
CA VAL A 205 29.07 -9.60 3.99
C VAL A 205 29.84 -9.79 5.29
N LEU A 206 30.29 -11.03 5.57
CA LEU A 206 30.94 -11.40 6.85
C LEU A 206 32.48 -11.53 6.75
N ASP A 207 33.10 -11.21 5.61
CA ASP A 207 34.58 -11.19 5.43
C ASP A 207 35.19 -9.88 6.01
#